data_a9d0dd92e60be103ac5361182e8bae8a
#
_entry.id   a9d0dd92e60be103ac5361182e8bae8a
#
_cell.length_a   1.000
_cell.length_b   1.000
_cell.length_c   1.000
_cell.angle_alpha   90.00
_cell.angle_beta   90.00
_cell.angle_gamma   90.00
#
_symmetry.space_group_name_H-M   'P 1'
#
loop_
_entity.id
_entity.type
_entity.pdbx_description
1 polymer ?
#
loop_
_entity_poly.entity_id
_entity_poly.type
_entity_poly.pdbx_seq_one_letter_code
_entity_poly.pdbx_strand_id
1 'polypeptide(L)'
;MNIWERLGIERTTELRIIKKAYAAKLKQHHPEDDPEGYQQLREAYEAASKFAKEANTTVREPAEAEDELSMPIYPPEGTKGEVDQPSELNAQTTYSNGIFQSTASADPVSLWIHQAEELYDDFPARIRVESWERLLNEDIVWDVERGPELQHAFVSFLMSCRHLPRDVWQLLDGTFYFTEDSEELRERYPTYFAEYILQQLDGSRELRYDSLANAPVGDATDIERFLDLRESALDMLMEGELEEAEACLSEASAWFADDLDLQLLWGKYNLAVGNRQEALKCFGHAILLQPDDLEAYRYAAQLRYDDQRYEEALSDCERILAAHPDDQDALCLAGRCLTAMGRISEAKERMKRSFDTNNQHMSTLMYWSSTANKHHYDQGKIDPAEHRKVVKNNIIFDGFLFLRLTWLYIFVYIVLQLFFDVPVIVTGVFVAILLRYLYRTLRAHRVLST
;
A
#
# COMPACT_ATOMS: atom_id res chain seq x y z
N MET A 1 -32.68 -13.05 26.19
CA MET A 1 -31.94 -12.52 25.03
C MET A 1 -30.62 -13.27 24.97
N ASN A 2 -30.24 -13.75 23.78
CA ASN A 2 -28.98 -14.52 23.60
C ASN A 2 -27.79 -13.58 23.80
N ILE A 3 -26.65 -14.11 24.31
CA ILE A 3 -25.41 -13.33 24.51
C ILE A 3 -24.94 -12.63 23.23
N TRP A 4 -25.10 -13.28 22.06
CA TRP A 4 -24.75 -12.75 20.75
C TRP A 4 -25.69 -11.63 20.29
N GLU A 5 -26.98 -11.73 20.59
CA GLU A 5 -27.96 -10.66 20.32
C GLU A 5 -27.70 -9.39 21.13
N ARG A 6 -27.20 -9.56 22.38
CA ARG A 6 -26.82 -8.41 23.23
C ARG A 6 -25.59 -7.71 22.71
N LEU A 7 -24.61 -8.46 22.24
CA LEU A 7 -23.42 -7.91 21.59
C LEU A 7 -23.71 -7.35 20.19
N GLY A 8 -24.84 -7.75 19.57
CA GLY A 8 -25.20 -7.31 18.23
C GLY A 8 -24.38 -7.95 17.11
N ILE A 9 -23.84 -9.15 17.36
CA ILE A 9 -23.01 -9.90 16.41
C ILE A 9 -23.52 -11.34 16.24
N GLU A 10 -23.14 -11.99 15.15
CA GLU A 10 -23.30 -13.42 14.97
C GLU A 10 -22.35 -14.20 15.88
N ARG A 11 -22.68 -15.46 16.12
CA ARG A 11 -21.85 -16.34 16.95
C ARG A 11 -20.47 -16.54 16.32
N THR A 12 -19.41 -16.17 17.04
CA THR A 12 -18.03 -16.25 16.56
C THR A 12 -17.09 -16.77 17.66
N THR A 13 -15.95 -17.32 17.26
CA THR A 13 -14.84 -17.71 18.12
C THR A 13 -13.70 -16.69 18.09
N GLU A 14 -13.85 -15.62 17.32
CA GLU A 14 -12.86 -14.56 17.21
C GLU A 14 -13.01 -13.57 18.35
N LEU A 15 -12.07 -13.59 19.29
CA LEU A 15 -12.06 -12.70 20.46
C LEU A 15 -12.08 -11.23 20.05
N ARG A 16 -11.44 -10.86 18.96
CA ARG A 16 -11.39 -9.49 18.44
C ARG A 16 -12.79 -8.97 18.09
N ILE A 17 -13.60 -9.76 17.37
CA ILE A 17 -14.96 -9.39 17.00
C ILE A 17 -15.83 -9.22 18.27
N ILE A 18 -15.67 -10.11 19.26
CA ILE A 18 -16.39 -10.04 20.52
C ILE A 18 -16.02 -8.78 21.29
N LYS A 19 -14.73 -8.45 21.41
CA LYS A 19 -14.23 -7.26 22.09
C LYS A 19 -14.67 -5.98 21.38
N LYS A 20 -14.58 -5.94 20.04
CA LYS A 20 -15.06 -4.82 19.21
C LYS A 20 -16.56 -4.55 19.42
N ALA A 21 -17.37 -5.59 19.39
CA ALA A 21 -18.81 -5.49 19.61
C ALA A 21 -19.15 -4.98 21.01
N TYR A 22 -18.43 -5.46 22.03
CA TYR A 22 -18.57 -5.00 23.40
C TYR A 22 -18.24 -3.51 23.53
N ALA A 23 -17.09 -3.07 23.02
CA ALA A 23 -16.67 -1.66 23.06
C ALA A 23 -17.66 -0.72 22.33
N ALA A 24 -18.17 -1.14 21.15
CA ALA A 24 -19.18 -0.38 20.42
C ALA A 24 -20.50 -0.23 21.18
N LYS A 25 -20.96 -1.31 21.84
CA LYS A 25 -22.19 -1.30 22.64
C LYS A 25 -22.04 -0.55 23.96
N LEU A 26 -20.84 -0.51 24.50
CA LEU A 26 -20.53 0.19 25.73
C LEU A 26 -20.69 1.72 25.60
N LYS A 27 -20.36 2.29 24.42
CA LYS A 27 -20.67 3.70 24.09
C LYS A 27 -22.18 4.03 24.22
N GLN A 28 -23.06 3.02 24.10
CA GLN A 28 -24.52 3.16 24.19
C GLN A 28 -25.08 2.87 25.59
N HIS A 29 -24.34 2.12 26.41
CA HIS A 29 -24.73 1.68 27.75
C HIS A 29 -23.66 2.10 28.78
N HIS A 30 -23.49 3.42 28.97
CA HIS A 30 -22.53 3.93 29.94
C HIS A 30 -22.95 3.56 31.37
N PRO A 31 -22.03 3.12 32.26
CA PRO A 31 -22.37 2.66 33.62
C PRO A 31 -23.07 3.71 34.48
N GLU A 32 -22.86 5.00 34.23
CA GLU A 32 -23.51 6.10 34.95
C GLU A 32 -24.95 6.35 34.45
N ASP A 33 -25.24 6.10 33.16
CA ASP A 33 -26.53 6.38 32.52
C ASP A 33 -27.46 5.15 32.52
N ASP A 34 -26.89 3.94 32.32
CA ASP A 34 -27.63 2.68 32.23
C ASP A 34 -26.89 1.53 32.93
N PRO A 35 -26.86 1.51 34.28
CA PRO A 35 -26.13 0.49 35.04
C PRO A 35 -26.64 -0.94 34.82
N GLU A 36 -27.94 -1.13 34.53
CA GLU A 36 -28.51 -2.46 34.25
C GLU A 36 -28.11 -2.95 32.86
N GLY A 37 -28.15 -2.08 31.84
CA GLY A 37 -27.68 -2.39 30.49
C GLY A 37 -26.20 -2.70 30.46
N TYR A 38 -25.40 -1.93 31.19
CA TYR A 38 -23.96 -2.17 31.35
C TYR A 38 -23.67 -3.55 31.97
N GLN A 39 -24.33 -3.91 33.06
CA GLN A 39 -24.12 -5.20 33.73
C GLN A 39 -24.46 -6.37 32.79
N GLN A 40 -25.59 -6.27 32.06
CA GLN A 40 -26.02 -7.29 31.10
C GLN A 40 -25.08 -7.40 29.93
N LEU A 41 -24.53 -6.29 29.41
CA LEU A 41 -23.57 -6.25 28.33
C LEU A 41 -22.25 -6.90 28.77
N ARG A 42 -21.81 -6.61 30.00
CA ARG A 42 -20.61 -7.22 30.57
C ARG A 42 -20.73 -8.72 30.72
N GLU A 43 -21.85 -9.20 31.28
CA GLU A 43 -22.14 -10.64 31.40
C GLU A 43 -22.12 -11.34 30.03
N ALA A 44 -22.68 -10.69 28.99
CA ALA A 44 -22.68 -11.22 27.62
C ALA A 44 -21.26 -11.29 27.06
N TYR A 45 -20.43 -10.30 27.31
CA TYR A 45 -19.03 -10.26 26.89
C TYR A 45 -18.20 -11.35 27.58
N GLU A 46 -18.32 -11.50 28.92
CA GLU A 46 -17.60 -12.52 29.67
C GLU A 46 -17.96 -13.94 29.19
N ALA A 47 -19.25 -14.18 28.93
CA ALA A 47 -19.72 -15.48 28.42
C ALA A 47 -19.25 -15.76 26.98
N ALA A 48 -19.27 -14.75 26.09
CA ALA A 48 -18.79 -14.89 24.72
C ALA A 48 -17.27 -15.08 24.66
N SER A 49 -16.52 -14.35 25.48
CA SER A 49 -15.06 -14.46 25.57
C SER A 49 -14.63 -15.83 26.12
N LYS A 50 -15.34 -16.35 27.10
CA LYS A 50 -15.12 -17.69 27.62
C LYS A 50 -15.38 -18.76 26.55
N PHE A 51 -16.48 -18.64 25.82
CA PHE A 51 -16.79 -19.53 24.70
C PHE A 51 -15.68 -19.54 23.64
N ALA A 52 -15.17 -18.36 23.25
CA ALA A 52 -14.10 -18.23 22.27
C ALA A 52 -12.78 -18.84 22.75
N LYS A 53 -12.42 -18.63 24.03
CA LYS A 53 -11.21 -19.23 24.64
C LYS A 53 -11.30 -20.75 24.70
N GLU A 54 -12.44 -21.30 25.12
CA GLU A 54 -12.67 -22.75 25.18
C GLU A 54 -12.62 -23.39 23.78
N ALA A 55 -13.22 -22.77 22.76
CA ALA A 55 -13.20 -23.27 21.38
C ALA A 55 -11.78 -23.27 20.81
N ASN A 56 -10.98 -22.22 21.07
CA ASN A 56 -9.59 -22.12 20.61
C ASN A 56 -8.65 -23.10 21.34
N THR A 57 -8.95 -23.47 22.59
CA THR A 57 -8.18 -24.45 23.35
C THR A 57 -8.45 -25.87 22.82
N THR A 58 -9.67 -26.15 22.38
CA THR A 58 -10.07 -27.49 21.84
C THR A 58 -9.49 -27.77 20.46
N VAL A 59 -9.07 -26.73 19.70
CA VAL A 59 -8.43 -26.88 18.38
C VAL A 59 -6.91 -27.07 18.49
N ARG A 60 -6.32 -26.89 19.68
CA ARG A 60 -4.87 -26.94 19.90
C ARG A 60 -4.33 -28.27 20.44
N GLU A 61 -5.15 -29.31 20.55
CA GLU A 61 -4.69 -30.69 20.80
C GLU A 61 -5.46 -31.67 19.87
N PRO A 62 -4.84 -32.61 19.14
CA PRO A 62 -3.58 -33.27 19.42
C PRO A 62 -2.66 -33.41 18.19
N ALA A 63 -1.42 -33.04 18.28
CA ALA A 63 -0.35 -33.60 17.43
C ALA A 63 1.06 -33.39 18.05
N GLU A 64 1.25 -33.82 19.31
CA GLU A 64 2.58 -34.09 19.86
C GLU A 64 2.45 -35.11 21.00
N ALA A 65 2.34 -36.37 20.60
CA ALA A 65 2.68 -37.50 21.44
C ALA A 65 3.14 -38.62 20.51
N GLU A 66 4.44 -38.79 20.47
CA GLU A 66 5.19 -40.01 20.23
C GLU A 66 6.55 -39.67 19.58
N ASP A 67 7.54 -39.44 20.40
CA ASP A 67 8.83 -40.14 20.37
C ASP A 67 9.65 -39.82 21.63
N GLU A 68 9.40 -40.57 22.69
CA GLU A 68 10.38 -40.82 23.73
C GLU A 68 11.38 -41.84 23.21
N LEU A 69 12.65 -41.46 23.05
CA LEU A 69 13.73 -42.42 23.25
C LEU A 69 15.08 -41.74 23.52
N SER A 70 15.48 -41.91 24.78
CA SER A 70 16.87 -42.08 25.25
C SER A 70 17.76 -40.86 25.51
N MET A 71 17.78 -40.52 26.77
CA MET A 71 18.97 -39.98 27.48
C MET A 71 20.18 -40.94 27.43
N PRO A 72 21.40 -40.41 27.54
CA PRO A 72 22.16 -40.86 28.73
C PRO A 72 22.70 -39.71 29.58
N ILE A 73 22.51 -39.93 30.86
CA ILE A 73 23.09 -39.27 32.02
C ILE A 73 24.60 -39.57 32.07
N TYR A 74 25.43 -38.53 32.36
CA TYR A 74 26.65 -38.68 33.13
C TYR A 74 26.88 -37.46 34.05
N PRO A 75 27.36 -37.73 35.29
CA PRO A 75 27.39 -36.75 36.36
C PRO A 75 28.79 -36.11 36.57
N PRO A 76 28.96 -35.26 37.60
CA PRO A 76 30.00 -34.22 37.70
C PRO A 76 31.19 -34.64 38.55
N GLU A 77 32.34 -34.06 38.27
CA GLU A 77 33.46 -33.87 39.20
C GLU A 77 34.40 -32.82 38.58
N GLY A 78 34.72 -31.69 39.17
CA GLY A 78 35.40 -31.49 40.47
C GLY A 78 36.85 -31.10 40.21
N THR A 79 37.25 -29.88 40.46
CA THR A 79 38.42 -29.51 41.31
C THR A 79 38.84 -28.06 41.15
N LYS A 80 38.85 -27.40 42.20
CA LYS A 80 39.62 -26.31 42.82
C LYS A 80 40.97 -25.87 42.19
N GLY A 81 41.21 -24.56 42.33
CA GLY A 81 42.49 -23.87 42.23
C GLY A 81 42.26 -22.36 42.17
N GLU A 82 42.30 -21.76 43.07
CA GLU A 82 42.82 -20.80 44.06
C GLU A 82 43.95 -19.91 43.54
N VAL A 83 43.80 -18.55 43.88
CA VAL A 83 44.84 -17.55 44.21
C VAL A 83 45.37 -16.75 42.99
N ASP A 84 45.14 -15.47 42.84
CA ASP A 84 45.78 -14.33 43.52
C ASP A 84 45.21 -12.97 43.04
N GLN A 85 44.94 -12.09 44.02
CA GLN A 85 44.92 -10.62 43.91
C GLN A 85 46.35 -10.08 44.14
N PRO A 86 46.69 -8.78 43.98
CA PRO A 86 45.93 -7.59 44.27
C PRO A 86 46.25 -6.28 43.50
N SER A 87 45.57 -5.25 43.93
CA SER A 87 45.90 -3.82 44.15
C SER A 87 45.31 -2.81 43.17
N GLU A 88 44.32 -2.08 43.66
CA GLU A 88 44.23 -0.70 44.21
C GLU A 88 44.67 0.43 43.25
N LEU A 89 43.76 1.35 42.91
CA LEU A 89 43.76 2.75 43.38
C LEU A 89 42.48 3.52 43.03
N ASN A 90 41.77 3.85 44.08
CA ASN A 90 41.05 5.09 44.41
C ASN A 90 40.67 6.10 43.31
N ALA A 91 39.39 6.46 43.29
CA ALA A 91 38.94 7.80 43.70
C ALA A 91 37.44 7.82 44.02
N GLN A 92 37.14 8.16 45.21
CA GLN A 92 35.85 8.42 45.83
C GLN A 92 35.12 9.56 45.13
N THR A 93 33.82 9.41 44.87
CA THR A 93 32.87 10.46 45.22
C THR A 93 31.54 9.83 45.65
N THR A 94 31.31 9.90 46.91
CA THR A 94 30.12 9.53 47.64
C THR A 94 28.99 10.49 47.32
N TYR A 95 27.87 9.98 46.79
CA TYR A 95 26.56 10.53 47.13
C TYR A 95 25.64 9.38 47.51
N SER A 96 25.51 9.27 48.83
CA SER A 96 24.43 8.57 49.50
C SER A 96 23.11 9.24 49.16
N ASN A 97 22.18 8.49 48.60
CA ASN A 97 20.78 8.74 48.86
C ASN A 97 19.96 7.46 48.76
N GLY A 98 19.41 7.15 49.88
CA GLY A 98 18.11 6.60 50.24
C GLY A 98 17.50 5.59 49.28
N ILE A 99 17.59 4.35 49.72
CA ILE A 99 16.72 3.26 49.31
C ILE A 99 15.27 3.71 49.52
N PHE A 100 14.62 4.16 48.43
CA PHE A 100 13.19 3.96 48.27
C PHE A 100 13.05 2.98 47.11
N GLN A 101 13.02 1.70 47.40
CA GLN A 101 12.34 0.73 46.55
C GLN A 101 10.85 1.06 46.63
N SER A 102 10.45 2.06 45.85
CA SER A 102 9.08 2.16 45.38
C SER A 102 8.96 1.05 44.32
N THR A 103 8.36 -0.06 44.67
CA THR A 103 7.65 -0.93 43.77
C THR A 103 6.43 -0.17 43.28
N ALA A 104 6.64 0.93 42.56
CA ALA A 104 5.61 1.48 41.68
C ALA A 104 5.33 0.37 40.69
N SER A 105 4.18 -0.24 40.74
CA SER A 105 3.69 -1.08 39.63
C SER A 105 3.77 -0.21 38.41
N ALA A 106 4.58 -0.63 37.43
CA ALA A 106 4.69 0.10 36.16
C ALA A 106 3.26 0.32 35.66
N ASP A 107 2.96 1.56 35.27
CA ASP A 107 1.65 1.89 34.72
C ASP A 107 1.36 0.97 33.52
N PRO A 108 0.19 0.29 33.51
CA PRO A 108 -0.14 -0.67 32.47
C PRO A 108 -0.09 -0.09 31.06
N VAL A 109 -0.39 1.20 30.86
CA VAL A 109 -0.28 1.89 29.57
C VAL A 109 1.18 1.97 29.15
N SER A 110 2.05 2.41 30.06
CA SER A 110 3.50 2.50 29.80
C SER A 110 4.11 1.14 29.49
N LEU A 111 3.65 0.08 30.18
CA LEU A 111 4.13 -1.29 29.91
C LEU A 111 3.73 -1.75 28.50
N TRP A 112 2.48 -1.49 28.09
CA TRP A 112 1.99 -1.85 26.78
C TRP A 112 2.71 -1.07 25.65
N ILE A 113 2.96 0.23 25.86
CA ILE A 113 3.74 1.05 24.91
C ILE A 113 5.17 0.49 24.77
N HIS A 114 5.80 0.08 25.88
CA HIS A 114 7.13 -0.54 25.80
C HIS A 114 7.11 -1.85 24.99
N GLN A 115 6.07 -2.68 25.10
CA GLN A 115 5.90 -3.86 24.25
C GLN A 115 5.71 -3.48 22.77
N ALA A 116 5.01 -2.37 22.50
CA ALA A 116 4.87 -1.85 21.13
C ALA A 116 6.20 -1.33 20.58
N GLU A 117 7.04 -0.69 21.41
CA GLU A 117 8.40 -0.27 21.06
C GLU A 117 9.28 -1.48 20.76
N GLU A 118 9.31 -2.49 21.62
CA GLU A 118 10.08 -3.72 21.38
C GLU A 118 9.62 -4.44 20.09
N LEU A 119 8.31 -4.46 19.84
CA LEU A 119 7.76 -5.05 18.62
C LEU A 119 8.15 -4.24 17.37
N TYR A 120 8.18 -2.91 17.47
CA TYR A 120 8.59 -2.04 16.38
C TYR A 120 10.09 -2.17 16.06
N ASP A 121 10.93 -2.29 17.07
CA ASP A 121 12.38 -2.43 16.92
C ASP A 121 12.78 -3.78 16.30
N ASP A 122 12.00 -4.84 16.51
CA ASP A 122 12.16 -6.12 15.83
C ASP A 122 11.56 -6.04 14.41
N PHE A 123 12.36 -5.62 13.42
CA PHE A 123 11.89 -5.41 12.06
C PHE A 123 11.13 -6.61 11.46
N PRO A 124 11.60 -7.87 11.55
CA PRO A 124 10.84 -9.03 11.11
C PRO A 124 9.48 -9.21 11.82
N ALA A 125 9.36 -8.84 13.09
CA ALA A 125 8.10 -8.89 13.84
C ALA A 125 7.20 -7.71 13.50
N ARG A 126 7.78 -6.50 13.31
CA ARG A 126 7.10 -5.26 12.93
C ARG A 126 6.24 -5.42 11.68
N ILE A 127 6.75 -6.09 10.66
CA ILE A 127 6.07 -6.24 9.37
C ILE A 127 5.01 -7.35 9.35
N ARG A 128 4.87 -8.14 10.44
CA ARG A 128 3.91 -9.23 10.54
C ARG A 128 2.65 -8.79 11.27
N VAL A 129 1.51 -8.94 10.62
CA VAL A 129 0.20 -8.60 11.18
C VAL A 129 -0.08 -9.37 12.48
N GLU A 130 0.28 -10.66 12.53
CA GLU A 130 0.02 -11.54 13.67
C GLU A 130 0.76 -11.08 14.95
N SER A 131 1.87 -10.37 14.80
CA SER A 131 2.61 -9.82 15.95
C SER A 131 1.82 -8.68 16.60
N TRP A 132 1.28 -7.78 15.79
CA TRP A 132 0.43 -6.69 16.23
C TRP A 132 -0.94 -7.17 16.72
N GLU A 133 -1.53 -8.20 16.08
CA GLU A 133 -2.77 -8.80 16.57
C GLU A 133 -2.66 -9.31 18.00
N ARG A 134 -1.54 -9.95 18.34
CA ARG A 134 -1.32 -10.43 19.72
C ARG A 134 -1.28 -9.28 20.71
N LEU A 135 -0.57 -8.21 20.41
CA LEU A 135 -0.47 -7.02 21.26
C LEU A 135 -1.82 -6.31 21.40
N LEU A 136 -2.55 -6.13 20.30
CA LEU A 136 -3.86 -5.48 20.28
C LEU A 136 -4.99 -6.31 20.91
N ASN A 137 -4.77 -7.61 21.12
CA ASN A 137 -5.71 -8.46 21.84
C ASN A 137 -5.58 -8.40 23.37
N GLU A 138 -4.61 -7.67 23.91
CA GLU A 138 -4.49 -7.48 25.35
C GLU A 138 -5.70 -6.71 25.92
N ASP A 139 -6.08 -7.03 27.15
CA ASP A 139 -7.30 -6.50 27.77
C ASP A 139 -7.26 -4.97 27.98
N ILE A 140 -6.05 -4.41 28.15
CA ILE A 140 -5.86 -2.96 28.33
C ILE A 140 -6.30 -2.13 27.12
N VAL A 141 -6.16 -2.65 25.90
CA VAL A 141 -6.59 -1.98 24.66
C VAL A 141 -8.10 -1.75 24.64
N TRP A 142 -8.83 -2.62 25.31
CA TRP A 142 -10.31 -2.65 25.36
C TRP A 142 -10.86 -2.14 26.68
N ASP A 143 -10.01 -1.62 27.56
CA ASP A 143 -10.41 -1.02 28.83
C ASP A 143 -11.04 0.35 28.55
N VAL A 144 -12.22 0.60 29.14
CA VAL A 144 -13.00 1.82 28.90
C VAL A 144 -12.38 3.06 29.52
N GLU A 145 -11.74 2.88 30.68
CA GLU A 145 -11.14 3.98 31.42
C GLU A 145 -9.77 4.34 30.86
N ARG A 146 -8.98 3.33 30.47
CA ARG A 146 -7.59 3.49 30.05
C ARG A 146 -7.39 3.45 28.52
N GLY A 147 -8.35 2.89 27.78
CA GLY A 147 -8.26 2.79 26.32
C GLY A 147 -8.02 4.12 25.62
N PRO A 148 -8.70 5.22 25.98
CA PRO A 148 -8.43 6.53 25.38
C PRO A 148 -7.02 7.07 25.67
N GLU A 149 -6.49 6.84 26.88
CA GLU A 149 -5.12 7.20 27.26
C GLU A 149 -4.10 6.38 26.48
N LEU A 150 -4.32 5.05 26.40
CA LEU A 150 -3.48 4.15 25.61
C LEU A 150 -3.50 4.52 24.12
N GLN A 151 -4.66 4.78 23.54
CA GLN A 151 -4.77 5.22 22.15
C GLN A 151 -3.96 6.50 21.91
N HIS A 152 -4.08 7.49 22.79
CA HIS A 152 -3.33 8.74 22.68
C HIS A 152 -1.81 8.51 22.76
N ALA A 153 -1.36 7.71 23.74
CA ALA A 153 0.05 7.36 23.89
C ALA A 153 0.58 6.61 22.67
N PHE A 154 -0.21 5.66 22.16
CA PHE A 154 0.18 4.86 21.00
C PHE A 154 0.22 5.68 19.70
N VAL A 155 -0.76 6.54 19.44
CA VAL A 155 -0.73 7.42 18.27
C VAL A 155 0.45 8.41 18.37
N SER A 156 0.78 8.89 19.58
CA SER A 156 1.97 9.71 19.79
C SER A 156 3.27 8.95 19.52
N PHE A 157 3.35 7.67 19.90
CA PHE A 157 4.46 6.78 19.53
C PHE A 157 4.57 6.62 18.00
N LEU A 158 3.47 6.37 17.30
CA LEU A 158 3.43 6.21 15.85
C LEU A 158 3.85 7.47 15.08
N MET A 159 3.83 8.66 15.68
CA MET A 159 4.35 9.87 15.02
C MET A 159 5.85 9.78 14.75
N SER A 160 6.59 9.04 15.55
CA SER A 160 8.04 8.82 15.37
C SER A 160 8.35 7.45 14.79
N CYS A 161 7.48 6.46 14.97
CA CYS A 161 7.65 5.05 14.63
C CYS A 161 6.55 4.63 13.64
N ARG A 162 6.54 5.25 12.45
CA ARG A 162 5.41 5.18 11.50
C ARG A 162 5.57 4.16 10.36
N HIS A 163 6.77 3.59 10.17
CA HIS A 163 7.03 2.67 9.06
C HIS A 163 6.42 1.30 9.32
N LEU A 164 5.15 1.17 9.03
CA LEU A 164 4.35 -0.05 9.17
C LEU A 164 3.72 -0.44 7.83
N PRO A 165 3.62 -1.74 7.51
CA PRO A 165 2.88 -2.21 6.34
C PRO A 165 1.42 -1.81 6.38
N ARG A 166 0.83 -1.66 5.20
CA ARG A 166 -0.59 -1.30 5.06
C ARG A 166 -1.53 -2.23 5.81
N ASP A 167 -1.27 -3.55 5.79
CA ASP A 167 -2.10 -4.52 6.50
C ASP A 167 -2.07 -4.30 8.02
N VAL A 168 -0.92 -3.85 8.56
CA VAL A 168 -0.82 -3.44 9.97
C VAL A 168 -1.62 -2.17 10.21
N TRP A 169 -1.53 -1.16 9.31
CA TRP A 169 -2.36 0.05 9.41
C TRP A 169 -3.86 -0.27 9.37
N GLN A 170 -4.30 -1.19 8.51
CA GLN A 170 -5.69 -1.66 8.46
C GLN A 170 -6.11 -2.38 9.74
N LEU A 171 -5.21 -3.16 10.34
CA LEU A 171 -5.43 -3.79 11.64
C LEU A 171 -5.60 -2.74 12.74
N LEU A 172 -4.76 -1.70 12.76
CA LEU A 172 -4.84 -0.58 13.70
C LEU A 172 -6.13 0.22 13.50
N ASP A 173 -6.52 0.51 12.27
CA ASP A 173 -7.79 1.18 11.95
C ASP A 173 -8.99 0.38 12.47
N GLY A 174 -8.98 -0.94 12.27
CA GLY A 174 -10.01 -1.83 12.81
C GLY A 174 -10.09 -1.87 14.35
N THR A 175 -9.06 -1.37 15.06
CA THR A 175 -8.99 -1.31 16.51
C THR A 175 -9.30 0.10 17.04
N PHE A 176 -8.71 1.14 16.42
CA PHE A 176 -8.75 2.53 16.89
C PHE A 176 -9.67 3.44 16.06
N TYR A 177 -10.30 2.94 14.98
CA TYR A 177 -11.32 3.62 14.17
C TYR A 177 -10.86 4.93 13.51
N PHE A 178 -9.61 5.00 13.06
CA PHE A 178 -9.03 6.21 12.45
C PHE A 178 -9.84 6.73 11.25
N THR A 179 -10.37 5.83 10.42
CA THR A 179 -11.19 6.19 9.25
C THR A 179 -12.56 6.69 9.66
N GLU A 180 -13.22 6.00 10.61
CA GLU A 180 -14.56 6.35 11.09
C GLU A 180 -14.54 7.69 11.84
N ASP A 181 -13.52 7.90 12.70
CA ASP A 181 -13.35 9.10 13.53
C ASP A 181 -12.32 10.08 12.91
N SER A 182 -12.25 10.16 11.57
CA SER A 182 -11.22 10.93 10.85
C SER A 182 -11.24 12.43 11.16
N GLU A 183 -12.39 13.02 11.48
CA GLU A 183 -12.51 14.42 11.91
C GLU A 183 -11.87 14.61 13.28
N GLU A 184 -12.15 13.71 14.25
CA GLU A 184 -11.54 13.75 15.58
C GLU A 184 -10.02 13.51 15.51
N LEU A 185 -9.58 12.63 14.60
CA LEU A 185 -8.14 12.40 14.35
C LEU A 185 -7.44 13.71 13.91
N ARG A 186 -8.06 14.48 12.99
CA ARG A 186 -7.51 15.76 12.50
C ARG A 186 -7.55 16.87 13.55
N GLU A 187 -8.52 16.86 14.45
CA GLU A 187 -8.61 17.85 15.53
C GLU A 187 -7.60 17.57 16.65
N ARG A 188 -7.35 16.29 16.94
CA ARG A 188 -6.54 15.87 18.10
C ARG A 188 -5.05 15.81 17.78
N TYR A 189 -4.68 15.50 16.52
CA TYR A 189 -3.28 15.31 16.11
C TYR A 189 -2.88 16.27 15.00
N PRO A 190 -1.55 16.49 14.79
CA PRO A 190 -1.07 17.33 13.70
C PRO A 190 -1.62 16.87 12.34
N THR A 191 -2.10 17.83 11.54
CA THR A 191 -2.78 17.55 10.26
C THR A 191 -1.93 16.67 9.33
N TYR A 192 -0.61 16.91 9.25
CA TYR A 192 0.29 16.12 8.42
C TYR A 192 0.27 14.63 8.80
N PHE A 193 0.18 14.33 10.11
CA PHE A 193 0.19 12.95 10.59
C PHE A 193 -1.19 12.28 10.46
N ALA A 194 -2.26 13.00 10.71
CA ALA A 194 -3.62 12.52 10.46
C ALA A 194 -3.82 12.16 8.98
N GLU A 195 -3.37 13.03 8.05
CA GLU A 195 -3.41 12.75 6.63
C GLU A 195 -2.48 11.58 6.24
N TYR A 196 -1.32 11.45 6.87
CA TYR A 196 -0.43 10.31 6.68
C TYR A 196 -1.13 8.98 6.98
N ILE A 197 -1.78 8.86 8.16
CA ILE A 197 -2.54 7.65 8.54
C ILE A 197 -3.61 7.34 7.49
N LEU A 198 -4.40 8.32 7.09
CA LEU A 198 -5.48 8.14 6.12
C LEU A 198 -4.95 7.72 4.74
N GLN A 199 -3.81 8.26 4.31
CA GLN A 199 -3.16 7.87 3.06
C GLN A 199 -2.56 6.46 3.10
N GLN A 200 -2.05 6.01 4.25
CA GLN A 200 -1.64 4.61 4.42
C GLN A 200 -2.84 3.65 4.31
N LEU A 201 -3.97 4.03 4.87
CA LEU A 201 -5.19 3.23 4.84
C LEU A 201 -5.83 3.15 3.45
N ASP A 202 -5.87 4.24 2.70
CA ASP A 202 -6.41 4.26 1.34
C ASP A 202 -5.44 3.68 0.28
N GLY A 203 -4.16 3.48 0.66
CA GLY A 203 -3.12 2.91 -0.17
C GLY A 203 -2.47 3.90 -1.15
N SER A 204 -2.74 5.20 -1.03
CA SER A 204 -2.14 6.23 -1.90
C SER A 204 -0.64 6.40 -1.65
N ARG A 205 -0.15 5.99 -0.48
CA ARG A 205 1.26 6.03 -0.06
C ARG A 205 1.82 4.65 0.30
N GLU A 206 1.30 3.59 -0.28
CA GLU A 206 1.73 2.24 0.06
C GLU A 206 3.19 2.01 -0.34
N LEU A 207 4.02 1.68 0.66
CA LEU A 207 5.37 1.17 0.50
C LEU A 207 5.44 -0.22 1.14
N ARG A 208 6.07 -1.16 0.45
CA ARG A 208 6.20 -2.56 0.89
C ARG A 208 7.50 -2.77 1.62
N TYR A 209 7.53 -3.78 2.48
CA TYR A 209 8.65 -4.05 3.37
C TYR A 209 9.24 -5.46 3.21
N ASP A 210 8.62 -6.30 2.36
CA ASP A 210 8.98 -7.72 2.22
C ASP A 210 10.40 -7.94 1.72
N SER A 211 10.88 -7.09 0.80
CA SER A 211 12.26 -7.15 0.29
C SER A 211 13.31 -6.95 1.39
N LEU A 212 12.99 -6.17 2.41
CA LEU A 212 13.89 -5.86 3.52
C LEU A 212 13.94 -6.95 4.59
N ALA A 213 12.93 -7.80 4.69
CA ALA A 213 12.90 -8.89 5.67
C ALA A 213 14.06 -9.88 5.52
N ASN A 214 14.64 -10.00 4.31
CA ASN A 214 15.74 -10.90 3.98
C ASN A 214 17.00 -10.14 3.50
N ALA A 215 16.99 -8.81 3.54
CA ALA A 215 18.13 -8.02 3.11
C ALA A 215 19.30 -8.16 4.09
N PRO A 216 20.56 -8.13 3.64
CA PRO A 216 21.72 -8.03 4.49
C PRO A 216 21.84 -6.59 5.01
N VAL A 217 20.79 -6.09 5.62
CA VAL A 217 20.74 -4.73 6.16
C VAL A 217 21.46 -4.73 7.50
N GLY A 218 22.24 -3.66 7.78
CA GLY A 218 22.98 -3.47 9.01
C GLY A 218 22.13 -3.45 10.27
N ASP A 219 22.41 -2.58 11.20
CA ASP A 219 21.59 -2.50 12.42
C ASP A 219 20.23 -1.78 12.17
N ALA A 220 19.38 -1.74 13.19
CA ALA A 220 18.04 -1.15 13.10
C ALA A 220 18.05 0.32 12.64
N THR A 221 19.09 1.08 12.99
CA THR A 221 19.25 2.50 12.61
C THR A 221 19.43 2.66 11.10
N ASP A 222 20.09 1.73 10.45
CA ASP A 222 20.32 1.72 9.02
C ASP A 222 19.01 1.46 8.26
N ILE A 223 18.18 0.56 8.80
CA ILE A 223 16.85 0.27 8.23
C ILE A 223 15.95 1.51 8.28
N GLU A 224 15.84 2.17 9.43
CA GLU A 224 15.00 3.37 9.57
C GLU A 224 15.44 4.47 8.60
N ARG A 225 16.76 4.72 8.49
CA ARG A 225 17.27 5.71 7.55
C ARG A 225 16.92 5.38 6.10
N PHE A 226 17.02 4.11 5.71
CA PHE A 226 16.62 3.66 4.38
C PHE A 226 15.13 3.90 4.13
N LEU A 227 14.28 3.57 5.11
CA LEU A 227 12.83 3.76 5.03
C LEU A 227 12.46 5.24 4.94
N ASP A 228 13.10 6.10 5.75
CA ASP A 228 12.91 7.55 5.69
C ASP A 228 13.31 8.13 4.32
N LEU A 229 14.44 7.71 3.75
CA LEU A 229 14.88 8.14 2.42
C LEU A 229 13.91 7.71 1.33
N ARG A 230 13.42 6.48 1.40
CA ARG A 230 12.44 5.93 0.44
C ARG A 230 11.09 6.65 0.52
N GLU A 231 10.62 6.93 1.73
CA GLU A 231 9.40 7.70 1.96
C GLU A 231 9.57 9.15 1.49
N SER A 232 10.68 9.80 1.84
CA SER A 232 10.98 11.16 1.39
C SER A 232 11.05 11.25 -0.14
N ALA A 233 11.64 10.26 -0.79
CA ALA A 233 11.66 10.20 -2.26
C ALA A 233 10.25 10.10 -2.87
N LEU A 234 9.35 9.33 -2.25
CA LEU A 234 7.95 9.28 -2.67
C LEU A 234 7.27 10.64 -2.54
N ASP A 235 7.47 11.33 -1.41
CA ASP A 235 6.89 12.64 -1.15
C ASP A 235 7.38 13.68 -2.16
N MET A 236 8.70 13.76 -2.37
CA MET A 236 9.31 14.70 -3.32
C MET A 236 8.81 14.42 -4.75
N LEU A 237 8.62 13.15 -5.13
CA LEU A 237 8.03 12.81 -6.43
C LEU A 237 6.56 13.24 -6.55
N MET A 238 5.78 13.14 -5.48
CA MET A 238 4.38 13.59 -5.47
C MET A 238 4.27 15.12 -5.54
N GLU A 239 5.19 15.85 -4.91
CA GLU A 239 5.28 17.31 -4.93
C GLU A 239 5.92 17.86 -6.22
N GLY A 240 6.63 16.99 -6.98
CA GLY A 240 7.32 17.36 -8.20
C GLY A 240 8.72 17.92 -7.98
N GLU A 241 9.26 17.78 -6.78
CA GLU A 241 10.62 18.21 -6.39
C GLU A 241 11.63 17.14 -6.84
N LEU A 242 11.99 17.19 -8.14
CA LEU A 242 12.72 16.10 -8.78
C LEU A 242 14.21 16.04 -8.36
N GLU A 243 14.86 17.16 -8.05
CA GLU A 243 16.26 17.19 -7.63
C GLU A 243 16.43 16.57 -6.24
N GLU A 244 15.52 16.87 -5.32
CA GLU A 244 15.47 16.32 -3.97
C GLU A 244 15.11 14.83 -4.00
N ALA A 245 14.16 14.45 -4.87
CA ALA A 245 13.81 13.04 -5.08
C ALA A 245 15.01 12.22 -5.56
N GLU A 246 15.79 12.73 -6.53
CA GLU A 246 17.01 12.06 -7.01
C GLU A 246 18.04 11.87 -5.91
N ALA A 247 18.24 12.88 -5.07
CA ALA A 247 19.19 12.80 -3.96
C ALA A 247 18.79 11.70 -2.97
N CYS A 248 17.51 11.65 -2.55
CA CYS A 248 16.98 10.63 -1.65
C CYS A 248 17.09 9.21 -2.27
N LEU A 249 16.70 9.06 -3.54
CA LEU A 249 16.77 7.79 -4.26
C LEU A 249 18.22 7.31 -4.41
N SER A 250 19.16 8.22 -4.70
CA SER A 250 20.59 7.88 -4.84
C SER A 250 21.19 7.42 -3.52
N GLU A 251 20.87 8.12 -2.42
CA GLU A 251 21.32 7.74 -1.09
C GLU A 251 20.71 6.40 -0.66
N ALA A 252 19.42 6.20 -0.84
CA ALA A 252 18.75 4.92 -0.56
C ALA A 252 19.35 3.76 -1.37
N SER A 253 19.65 3.99 -2.66
CA SER A 253 20.28 2.96 -3.53
C SER A 253 21.68 2.57 -3.09
N ALA A 254 22.42 3.47 -2.44
CA ALA A 254 23.74 3.16 -1.88
C ALA A 254 23.67 2.17 -0.70
N TRP A 255 22.52 2.12 -0.01
CA TRP A 255 22.25 1.19 1.08
C TRP A 255 21.72 -0.15 0.58
N PHE A 256 20.65 -0.13 -0.18
CA PHE A 256 20.00 -1.34 -0.67
C PHE A 256 19.32 -1.07 -2.03
N ALA A 257 20.00 -1.40 -3.12
CA ALA A 257 19.51 -1.16 -4.47
C ALA A 257 18.43 -2.16 -4.92
N ASP A 258 18.42 -3.38 -4.36
CA ASP A 258 17.50 -4.46 -4.75
C ASP A 258 16.17 -4.42 -3.96
N ASP A 259 15.69 -3.22 -3.65
CA ASP A 259 14.36 -3.00 -3.08
C ASP A 259 13.34 -2.73 -4.20
N LEU A 260 12.21 -3.43 -4.13
CA LEU A 260 11.15 -3.33 -5.15
C LEU A 260 10.62 -1.90 -5.30
N ASP A 261 10.23 -1.28 -4.17
CA ASP A 261 9.63 0.05 -4.20
C ASP A 261 10.64 1.11 -4.59
N LEU A 262 11.90 0.97 -4.19
CA LEU A 262 12.97 1.84 -4.65
C LEU A 262 13.13 1.78 -6.18
N GLN A 263 13.05 0.59 -6.79
CA GLN A 263 13.09 0.45 -8.24
C GLN A 263 11.84 1.05 -8.91
N LEU A 264 10.66 0.92 -8.30
CA LEU A 264 9.44 1.57 -8.79
C LEU A 264 9.54 3.10 -8.71
N LEU A 265 10.06 3.63 -7.61
CA LEU A 265 10.29 5.08 -7.43
C LEU A 265 11.30 5.61 -8.45
N TRP A 266 12.42 4.91 -8.67
CA TRP A 266 13.36 5.23 -9.75
C TRP A 266 12.70 5.22 -11.12
N GLY A 267 11.84 4.24 -11.38
CA GLY A 267 11.05 4.19 -12.61
C GLY A 267 10.13 5.41 -12.76
N LYS A 268 9.41 5.78 -11.71
CA LYS A 268 8.53 6.96 -11.67
C LYS A 268 9.34 8.26 -11.84
N TYR A 269 10.47 8.42 -11.15
CA TYR A 269 11.39 9.53 -11.31
C TYR A 269 11.84 9.68 -12.77
N ASN A 270 12.35 8.60 -13.37
CA ASN A 270 12.81 8.60 -14.75
C ASN A 270 11.69 8.92 -15.76
N LEU A 271 10.43 8.56 -15.46
CA LEU A 271 9.28 9.00 -16.25
C LEU A 271 9.05 10.50 -16.12
N ALA A 272 9.16 11.05 -14.92
CA ALA A 272 8.97 12.49 -14.67
C ALA A 272 10.01 13.35 -15.40
N VAL A 273 11.28 12.94 -15.38
CA VAL A 273 12.35 13.63 -16.13
C VAL A 273 12.38 13.29 -17.62
N GLY A 274 11.52 12.36 -18.10
CA GLY A 274 11.41 12.01 -19.52
C GLY A 274 12.37 10.92 -19.99
N ASN A 275 13.10 10.28 -19.10
CA ASN A 275 14.08 9.22 -19.40
C ASN A 275 13.41 7.85 -19.53
N ARG A 276 12.58 7.65 -20.55
CA ARG A 276 11.73 6.46 -20.74
C ARG A 276 12.50 5.13 -20.75
N GLN A 277 13.71 5.11 -21.31
CA GLN A 277 14.52 3.89 -21.40
C GLN A 277 15.03 3.46 -20.02
N GLU A 278 15.49 4.42 -19.21
CA GLU A 278 15.91 4.12 -17.83
C GLU A 278 14.71 3.73 -16.96
N ALA A 279 13.56 4.40 -17.12
CA ALA A 279 12.32 4.00 -16.47
C ALA A 279 11.97 2.53 -16.77
N LEU A 280 12.05 2.12 -18.04
CA LEU A 280 11.76 0.74 -18.43
C LEU A 280 12.76 -0.28 -17.85
N LYS A 281 14.04 0.12 -17.66
CA LYS A 281 15.03 -0.73 -16.98
C LYS A 281 14.68 -0.90 -15.49
N CYS A 282 14.32 0.19 -14.80
CA CYS A 282 13.92 0.14 -13.39
C CYS A 282 12.67 -0.74 -13.21
N PHE A 283 11.63 -0.57 -14.02
CA PHE A 283 10.45 -1.44 -13.95
C PHE A 283 10.79 -2.90 -14.32
N GLY A 284 11.70 -3.11 -15.28
CA GLY A 284 12.21 -4.44 -15.61
C GLY A 284 12.95 -5.09 -14.42
N HIS A 285 13.72 -4.31 -13.67
CA HIS A 285 14.39 -4.79 -12.46
C HIS A 285 13.37 -5.09 -11.35
N ALA A 286 12.39 -4.24 -11.14
CA ALA A 286 11.29 -4.48 -10.20
C ALA A 286 10.56 -5.79 -10.51
N ILE A 287 10.27 -6.09 -11.78
CA ILE A 287 9.67 -7.36 -12.22
C ILE A 287 10.57 -8.56 -11.91
N LEU A 288 11.89 -8.42 -12.01
CA LEU A 288 12.83 -9.50 -11.67
C LEU A 288 12.89 -9.75 -10.16
N LEU A 289 12.82 -8.68 -9.36
CA LEU A 289 12.81 -8.78 -7.90
C LEU A 289 11.53 -9.45 -7.39
N GLN A 290 10.38 -9.07 -7.93
CA GLN A 290 9.08 -9.63 -7.55
C GLN A 290 8.19 -9.85 -8.78
N PRO A 291 8.23 -11.04 -9.38
CA PRO A 291 7.46 -11.34 -10.59
C PRO A 291 5.94 -11.36 -10.41
N ASP A 292 5.45 -11.37 -9.19
CA ASP A 292 4.02 -11.35 -8.88
C ASP A 292 3.48 -9.93 -8.63
N ASP A 293 4.36 -8.93 -8.50
CA ASP A 293 3.96 -7.54 -8.40
C ASP A 293 3.47 -7.00 -9.74
N LEU A 294 2.24 -6.48 -9.75
CA LEU A 294 1.58 -6.05 -11.00
C LEU A 294 1.82 -4.58 -11.33
N GLU A 295 2.32 -3.77 -10.39
CA GLU A 295 2.51 -2.34 -10.61
C GLU A 295 3.60 -2.09 -11.66
N ALA A 296 4.73 -2.77 -11.54
CA ALA A 296 5.81 -2.68 -12.52
C ALA A 296 5.38 -3.08 -13.94
N TYR A 297 4.55 -4.14 -14.05
CA TYR A 297 3.98 -4.56 -15.34
C TYR A 297 3.07 -3.49 -15.95
N ARG A 298 2.27 -2.78 -15.16
CA ARG A 298 1.40 -1.69 -15.65
C ARG A 298 2.22 -0.58 -16.31
N TYR A 299 3.27 -0.12 -15.63
CA TYR A 299 4.17 0.90 -16.19
C TYR A 299 4.93 0.39 -17.40
N ALA A 300 5.51 -0.82 -17.33
CA ALA A 300 6.25 -1.42 -18.42
C ALA A 300 5.37 -1.63 -19.67
N ALA A 301 4.15 -2.15 -19.51
CA ALA A 301 3.20 -2.36 -20.59
C ALA A 301 2.87 -1.05 -21.32
N GLN A 302 2.59 0.02 -20.58
CA GLN A 302 2.30 1.32 -21.18
C GLN A 302 3.52 1.88 -21.94
N LEU A 303 4.73 1.79 -21.36
CA LEU A 303 5.95 2.25 -22.01
C LEU A 303 6.26 1.46 -23.28
N ARG A 304 6.16 0.12 -23.23
CA ARG A 304 6.35 -0.77 -24.39
C ARG A 304 5.33 -0.50 -25.47
N TYR A 305 4.06 -0.29 -25.11
CA TYR A 305 3.04 0.12 -26.08
C TYR A 305 3.41 1.44 -26.77
N ASP A 306 3.83 2.42 -26.00
CA ASP A 306 4.23 3.72 -26.51
C ASP A 306 5.45 3.65 -27.45
N ASP A 307 6.38 2.73 -27.16
CA ASP A 307 7.56 2.44 -27.96
C ASP A 307 7.26 1.49 -29.13
N GLN A 308 5.98 1.11 -29.32
CA GLN A 308 5.50 0.24 -30.40
C GLN A 308 5.94 -1.22 -30.28
N ARG A 309 6.38 -1.65 -29.11
CA ARG A 309 6.73 -3.04 -28.77
C ARG A 309 5.46 -3.76 -28.31
N TYR A 310 4.52 -3.92 -29.24
CA TYR A 310 3.14 -4.33 -28.93
C TYR A 310 3.04 -5.76 -28.39
N GLU A 311 3.86 -6.70 -28.88
CA GLU A 311 3.90 -8.08 -28.40
C GLU A 311 4.32 -8.15 -26.93
N GLU A 312 5.35 -7.39 -26.57
CA GLU A 312 5.84 -7.36 -25.19
C GLU A 312 4.85 -6.65 -24.25
N ALA A 313 4.26 -5.54 -24.72
CA ALA A 313 3.19 -4.86 -23.98
C ALA A 313 1.97 -5.76 -23.76
N LEU A 314 1.62 -6.58 -24.76
CA LEU A 314 0.54 -7.55 -24.64
C LEU A 314 0.88 -8.64 -23.61
N SER A 315 2.11 -9.14 -23.61
CA SER A 315 2.58 -10.13 -22.63
C SER A 315 2.48 -9.60 -21.19
N ASP A 316 2.86 -8.34 -20.98
CA ASP A 316 2.72 -7.69 -19.65
C ASP A 316 1.24 -7.58 -19.24
N CYS A 317 0.37 -7.16 -20.17
CA CYS A 317 -1.06 -7.11 -19.91
C CYS A 317 -1.63 -8.50 -19.59
N GLU A 318 -1.19 -9.55 -20.27
CA GLU A 318 -1.63 -10.92 -20.00
C GLU A 318 -1.18 -11.41 -18.63
N ARG A 319 0.00 -10.97 -18.15
CA ARG A 319 0.44 -11.26 -16.78
C ARG A 319 -0.51 -10.62 -15.75
N ILE A 320 -0.91 -9.35 -15.96
CA ILE A 320 -1.88 -8.66 -15.11
C ILE A 320 -3.24 -9.39 -15.15
N LEU A 321 -3.70 -9.76 -16.35
CA LEU A 321 -4.99 -10.42 -16.55
C LEU A 321 -5.03 -11.86 -16.03
N ALA A 322 -3.89 -12.50 -15.85
CA ALA A 322 -3.80 -13.81 -15.20
C ALA A 322 -4.14 -13.73 -13.71
N ALA A 323 -3.74 -12.65 -13.03
CA ALA A 323 -4.06 -12.39 -11.63
C ALA A 323 -5.44 -11.73 -11.47
N HIS A 324 -5.73 -10.74 -12.30
CA HIS A 324 -6.98 -9.97 -12.31
C HIS A 324 -7.66 -10.02 -13.67
N PRO A 325 -8.47 -11.06 -13.95
CA PRO A 325 -9.05 -11.30 -15.29
C PRO A 325 -9.92 -10.16 -15.83
N ASP A 326 -10.49 -9.35 -14.95
CA ASP A 326 -11.39 -8.24 -15.29
C ASP A 326 -10.74 -6.86 -15.06
N ASP A 327 -9.40 -6.81 -15.00
CA ASP A 327 -8.67 -5.54 -14.95
C ASP A 327 -8.93 -4.73 -16.22
N GLN A 328 -9.65 -3.62 -16.07
CA GLN A 328 -10.15 -2.83 -17.19
C GLN A 328 -9.00 -2.19 -17.98
N ASP A 329 -7.99 -1.66 -17.31
CA ASP A 329 -6.88 -0.96 -17.97
C ASP A 329 -6.01 -1.95 -18.75
N ALA A 330 -5.74 -3.12 -18.16
CA ALA A 330 -5.01 -4.19 -18.85
C ALA A 330 -5.79 -4.74 -20.04
N LEU A 331 -7.12 -4.96 -19.92
CA LEU A 331 -7.97 -5.38 -21.03
C LEU A 331 -7.98 -4.33 -22.16
N CYS A 332 -8.11 -3.05 -21.81
CA CYS A 332 -8.10 -1.95 -22.77
C CYS A 332 -6.76 -1.84 -23.49
N LEU A 333 -5.65 -1.89 -22.74
CA LEU A 333 -4.30 -1.81 -23.30
C LEU A 333 -3.97 -3.03 -24.18
N ALA A 334 -4.34 -4.24 -23.74
CA ALA A 334 -4.21 -5.47 -24.53
C ALA A 334 -5.00 -5.36 -25.85
N GLY A 335 -6.24 -4.89 -25.80
CA GLY A 335 -7.05 -4.67 -27.00
C GLY A 335 -6.43 -3.63 -27.94
N ARG A 336 -5.80 -2.58 -27.41
CA ARG A 336 -5.07 -1.58 -28.21
C ARG A 336 -3.80 -2.16 -28.85
N CYS A 337 -3.05 -3.00 -28.13
CA CYS A 337 -1.90 -3.73 -28.66
C CYS A 337 -2.34 -4.63 -29.83
N LEU A 338 -3.36 -5.45 -29.63
CA LEU A 338 -3.92 -6.34 -30.65
C LEU A 338 -4.42 -5.57 -31.89
N THR A 339 -5.07 -4.42 -31.67
CA THR A 339 -5.51 -3.53 -32.75
C THR A 339 -4.32 -3.00 -33.55
N ALA A 340 -3.25 -2.55 -32.86
CA ALA A 340 -2.05 -2.03 -33.50
C ALA A 340 -1.27 -3.11 -34.32
N MET A 341 -1.40 -4.37 -33.89
CA MET A 341 -0.85 -5.54 -34.61
C MET A 341 -1.77 -6.06 -35.73
N GLY A 342 -2.99 -5.51 -35.89
CA GLY A 342 -3.96 -5.98 -36.87
C GLY A 342 -4.73 -7.24 -36.48
N ARG A 343 -4.59 -7.74 -35.24
CA ARG A 343 -5.31 -8.91 -34.72
C ARG A 343 -6.72 -8.54 -34.26
N ILE A 344 -7.56 -8.09 -35.20
CA ILE A 344 -8.83 -7.40 -34.93
C ILE A 344 -9.86 -8.31 -34.22
N SER A 345 -9.89 -9.60 -34.52
CA SER A 345 -10.84 -10.53 -33.88
C SER A 345 -10.59 -10.66 -32.39
N GLU A 346 -9.33 -10.80 -32.01
CA GLU A 346 -8.92 -10.90 -30.60
C GLU A 346 -9.05 -9.55 -29.89
N ALA A 347 -8.67 -8.46 -30.57
CA ALA A 347 -8.86 -7.11 -30.04
C ALA A 347 -10.33 -6.84 -29.68
N LYS A 348 -11.26 -7.25 -30.56
CA LYS A 348 -12.70 -7.13 -30.32
C LYS A 348 -13.15 -7.84 -29.03
N GLU A 349 -12.65 -9.04 -28.80
CA GLU A 349 -12.99 -9.81 -27.60
C GLU A 349 -12.48 -9.13 -26.33
N ARG A 350 -11.20 -8.71 -26.30
CA ARG A 350 -10.61 -8.00 -25.16
C ARG A 350 -11.31 -6.66 -24.89
N MET A 351 -11.58 -5.88 -25.93
CA MET A 351 -12.29 -4.61 -25.83
C MET A 351 -13.74 -4.79 -25.36
N LYS A 352 -14.41 -5.88 -25.78
CA LYS A 352 -15.76 -6.19 -25.31
C LYS A 352 -15.75 -6.45 -23.79
N ARG A 353 -14.83 -7.29 -23.31
CA ARG A 353 -14.71 -7.55 -21.86
C ARG A 353 -14.43 -6.27 -21.08
N SER A 354 -13.48 -5.44 -21.54
CA SER A 354 -13.20 -4.14 -20.91
C SER A 354 -14.44 -3.23 -20.87
N PHE A 355 -15.24 -3.20 -21.95
CA PHE A 355 -16.47 -2.43 -22.02
C PHE A 355 -17.57 -2.99 -21.08
N ASP A 356 -17.70 -4.32 -21.01
CA ASP A 356 -18.68 -4.99 -20.14
C ASP A 356 -18.35 -4.74 -18.65
N THR A 357 -17.07 -4.61 -18.30
CA THR A 357 -16.62 -4.29 -16.93
C THR A 357 -16.96 -2.84 -16.54
N ASN A 358 -16.70 -1.88 -17.43
CA ASN A 358 -17.06 -0.48 -17.20
C ASN A 358 -17.36 0.23 -18.53
N ASN A 359 -18.64 0.44 -18.79
CA ASN A 359 -19.14 1.09 -20.01
C ASN A 359 -19.05 2.63 -20.00
N GLN A 360 -18.66 3.23 -18.89
CA GLN A 360 -18.53 4.69 -18.76
C GLN A 360 -17.13 5.19 -19.13
N HIS A 361 -16.16 4.29 -19.25
CA HIS A 361 -14.79 4.68 -19.62
C HIS A 361 -14.71 5.04 -21.10
N MET A 362 -14.56 6.33 -21.39
CA MET A 362 -14.69 6.90 -22.74
C MET A 362 -13.72 6.31 -23.77
N SER A 363 -12.47 6.11 -23.40
CA SER A 363 -11.47 5.51 -24.31
C SER A 363 -11.84 4.08 -24.66
N THR A 364 -12.28 3.27 -23.70
CA THR A 364 -12.76 1.90 -23.93
C THR A 364 -13.95 1.88 -24.89
N LEU A 365 -14.94 2.76 -24.69
CA LEU A 365 -16.11 2.88 -25.57
C LEU A 365 -15.71 3.15 -27.03
N MET A 366 -14.80 4.10 -27.24
CA MET A 366 -14.35 4.48 -28.58
C MET A 366 -13.59 3.35 -29.29
N TYR A 367 -12.61 2.76 -28.60
CA TYR A 367 -11.85 1.62 -29.15
C TYR A 367 -12.74 0.40 -29.38
N TRP A 368 -13.67 0.11 -28.48
CA TRP A 368 -14.66 -0.95 -28.66
C TRP A 368 -15.49 -0.74 -29.91
N SER A 369 -16.09 0.45 -30.08
CA SER A 369 -16.91 0.78 -31.25
C SER A 369 -16.14 0.64 -32.56
N SER A 370 -14.93 1.21 -32.64
CA SER A 370 -14.09 1.13 -33.83
C SER A 370 -13.61 -0.30 -34.13
N THR A 371 -13.19 -1.04 -33.10
CA THR A 371 -12.70 -2.42 -33.26
C THR A 371 -13.84 -3.37 -33.65
N ALA A 372 -15.02 -3.23 -33.05
CA ALA A 372 -16.20 -4.02 -33.41
C ALA A 372 -16.63 -3.75 -34.86
N ASN A 373 -16.64 -2.48 -35.27
CA ASN A 373 -16.97 -2.06 -36.62
C ASN A 373 -15.94 -2.61 -37.64
N LYS A 374 -14.64 -2.50 -37.41
CA LYS A 374 -13.59 -3.08 -38.24
C LYS A 374 -13.74 -4.59 -38.35
N HIS A 375 -14.01 -5.29 -37.25
CA HIS A 375 -14.24 -6.73 -37.28
C HIS A 375 -15.44 -7.12 -38.18
N HIS A 376 -16.54 -6.38 -38.13
CA HIS A 376 -17.70 -6.63 -39.00
C HIS A 376 -17.42 -6.27 -40.46
N TYR A 377 -16.63 -5.22 -40.71
CA TYR A 377 -16.18 -4.86 -42.04
C TYR A 377 -15.32 -5.96 -42.66
N ASP A 378 -14.33 -6.48 -41.95
CA ASP A 378 -13.47 -7.57 -42.38
C ASP A 378 -14.24 -8.87 -42.69
N GLN A 379 -15.38 -9.06 -41.99
CA GLN A 379 -16.32 -10.16 -42.26
C GLN A 379 -17.32 -9.88 -43.41
N GLY A 380 -17.24 -8.72 -44.07
CA GLY A 380 -18.17 -8.33 -45.11
C GLY A 380 -19.61 -8.07 -44.63
N LYS A 381 -19.82 -7.80 -43.34
CA LYS A 381 -21.15 -7.59 -42.76
C LYS A 381 -21.63 -6.15 -42.82
N ILE A 382 -20.74 -5.20 -43.08
CA ILE A 382 -21.07 -3.77 -43.18
C ILE A 382 -20.44 -3.14 -44.39
N ASP A 383 -21.06 -2.07 -44.91
CA ASP A 383 -20.57 -1.33 -46.05
C ASP A 383 -19.30 -0.51 -45.74
N PRO A 384 -18.40 -0.33 -46.75
CA PRO A 384 -17.23 0.54 -46.62
C PRO A 384 -17.55 1.98 -46.22
N ALA A 385 -18.72 2.51 -46.62
CA ALA A 385 -19.16 3.85 -46.27
C ALA A 385 -19.54 3.97 -44.79
N GLU A 386 -20.24 2.99 -44.28
CA GLU A 386 -20.61 2.92 -42.85
C GLU A 386 -19.38 2.74 -41.98
N HIS A 387 -18.46 1.83 -42.34
CA HIS A 387 -17.17 1.66 -41.64
C HIS A 387 -16.41 2.99 -41.55
N ARG A 388 -16.21 3.68 -42.68
CA ARG A 388 -15.52 4.98 -42.73
C ARG A 388 -16.22 6.04 -41.85
N LYS A 389 -17.56 6.04 -41.81
CA LYS A 389 -18.35 6.98 -41.00
C LYS A 389 -18.08 6.77 -39.49
N VAL A 390 -18.09 5.52 -39.01
CA VAL A 390 -17.82 5.20 -37.59
C VAL A 390 -16.39 5.57 -37.22
N VAL A 391 -15.39 5.17 -38.04
CA VAL A 391 -13.99 5.52 -37.80
C VAL A 391 -13.81 7.05 -37.78
N LYS A 392 -14.39 7.76 -38.74
CA LYS A 392 -14.33 9.22 -38.81
C LYS A 392 -14.94 9.87 -37.57
N ASN A 393 -16.12 9.39 -37.12
CA ASN A 393 -16.78 9.93 -35.94
C ASN A 393 -15.94 9.71 -34.66
N ASN A 394 -15.32 8.54 -34.52
CA ASN A 394 -14.45 8.25 -33.39
C ASN A 394 -13.17 9.10 -33.42
N ILE A 395 -12.57 9.33 -34.59
CA ILE A 395 -11.43 10.25 -34.74
C ILE A 395 -11.83 11.69 -34.36
N ILE A 396 -13.00 12.15 -34.82
CA ILE A 396 -13.50 13.48 -34.47
C ILE A 396 -13.72 13.60 -32.96
N PHE A 397 -14.28 12.56 -32.35
CA PHE A 397 -14.52 12.55 -30.91
C PHE A 397 -13.20 12.56 -30.11
N ASP A 398 -12.20 11.78 -30.53
CA ASP A 398 -10.86 11.81 -29.96
C ASP A 398 -10.21 13.20 -30.12
N GLY A 399 -10.42 13.86 -31.25
CA GLY A 399 -9.99 15.24 -31.47
C GLY A 399 -10.65 16.23 -30.52
N PHE A 400 -11.95 16.09 -30.23
CA PHE A 400 -12.65 16.90 -29.24
C PHE A 400 -12.14 16.65 -27.82
N LEU A 401 -11.93 15.39 -27.45
CA LEU A 401 -11.37 15.04 -26.15
C LEU A 401 -9.96 15.61 -25.99
N PHE A 402 -9.10 15.45 -27.00
CA PHE A 402 -7.77 16.04 -27.02
C PHE A 402 -7.84 17.57 -26.85
N LEU A 403 -8.70 18.27 -27.59
CA LEU A 403 -8.87 19.70 -27.50
C LEU A 403 -9.35 20.12 -26.09
N ARG A 404 -10.29 19.39 -25.51
CA ARG A 404 -10.78 19.64 -24.15
C ARG A 404 -9.66 19.50 -23.10
N LEU A 405 -8.79 18.51 -23.23
CA LEU A 405 -7.69 18.28 -22.30
C LEU A 405 -6.54 19.30 -22.48
N THR A 406 -6.34 19.78 -23.71
CA THR A 406 -5.20 20.66 -24.05
C THR A 406 -5.59 22.14 -24.15
N TRP A 407 -6.88 22.51 -24.17
CA TRP A 407 -7.33 23.88 -24.39
C TRP A 407 -6.74 24.88 -23.39
N LEU A 408 -6.58 24.47 -22.12
CA LEU A 408 -6.02 25.33 -21.07
C LEU A 408 -4.55 25.66 -21.38
N TYR A 409 -3.76 24.66 -21.76
CA TYR A 409 -2.36 24.84 -22.13
C TYR A 409 -2.22 25.73 -23.39
N ILE A 410 -3.11 25.51 -24.37
CA ILE A 410 -3.16 26.34 -25.58
C ILE A 410 -3.53 27.79 -25.23
N PHE A 411 -4.52 27.97 -24.34
CA PHE A 411 -4.95 29.27 -23.88
C PHE A 411 -3.83 30.01 -23.14
N VAL A 412 -3.18 29.36 -22.18
CA VAL A 412 -2.03 29.94 -21.45
C VAL A 412 -0.91 30.30 -22.42
N TYR A 413 -0.60 29.43 -23.40
CA TYR A 413 0.40 29.72 -24.41
C TYR A 413 0.04 30.96 -25.26
N ILE A 414 -1.23 31.09 -25.68
CA ILE A 414 -1.71 32.27 -26.42
C ILE A 414 -1.58 33.54 -25.58
N VAL A 415 -1.94 33.48 -24.28
CA VAL A 415 -1.80 34.62 -23.37
C VAL A 415 -0.33 35.01 -23.23
N LEU A 416 0.57 34.02 -23.02
CA LEU A 416 2.02 34.30 -22.95
C LEU A 416 2.53 34.91 -24.25
N GLN A 417 2.06 34.48 -25.40
CA GLN A 417 2.46 35.05 -26.71
C GLN A 417 1.96 36.49 -26.89
N LEU A 418 0.81 36.87 -26.28
CA LEU A 418 0.27 38.23 -26.38
C LEU A 418 0.98 39.24 -25.47
N PHE A 419 1.50 38.78 -24.33
CA PHE A 419 2.11 39.65 -23.32
C PHE A 419 3.64 39.56 -23.27
N PHE A 420 4.24 38.50 -23.83
CA PHE A 420 5.68 38.28 -23.83
C PHE A 420 6.14 37.86 -25.24
N ASP A 421 7.29 38.32 -25.68
CA ASP A 421 7.91 37.88 -26.92
C ASP A 421 8.50 36.48 -26.75
N VAL A 422 7.62 35.44 -26.88
CA VAL A 422 8.03 34.04 -26.75
C VAL A 422 8.92 33.64 -27.95
N PRO A 423 10.15 33.15 -27.73
CA PRO A 423 11.04 32.76 -28.80
C PRO A 423 10.43 31.71 -29.73
N VAL A 424 10.67 31.85 -31.04
CA VAL A 424 10.15 30.92 -32.09
C VAL A 424 10.52 29.44 -31.80
N ILE A 425 11.66 29.21 -31.15
CA ILE A 425 12.10 27.86 -30.76
C ILE A 425 11.12 27.24 -29.74
N VAL A 426 10.68 28.02 -28.75
CA VAL A 426 9.71 27.55 -27.72
C VAL A 426 8.37 27.24 -28.38
N THR A 427 7.93 28.09 -29.31
CA THR A 427 6.73 27.84 -30.14
C THR A 427 6.85 26.54 -30.93
N GLY A 428 8.00 26.32 -31.56
CA GLY A 428 8.27 25.10 -32.34
C GLY A 428 8.22 23.84 -31.46
N VAL A 429 8.81 23.86 -30.28
CA VAL A 429 8.77 22.77 -29.32
C VAL A 429 7.33 22.48 -28.85
N PHE A 430 6.59 23.52 -28.49
CA PHE A 430 5.18 23.38 -28.07
C PHE A 430 4.31 22.73 -29.17
N VAL A 431 4.42 23.21 -30.41
CA VAL A 431 3.71 22.63 -31.55
C VAL A 431 4.14 21.19 -31.82
N ALA A 432 5.43 20.89 -31.72
CA ALA A 432 5.93 19.52 -31.90
C ALA A 432 5.37 18.54 -30.86
N ILE A 433 5.26 18.97 -29.59
CA ILE A 433 4.65 18.18 -28.51
C ILE A 433 3.17 17.91 -28.80
N LEU A 434 2.41 18.96 -29.19
CA LEU A 434 0.99 18.80 -29.54
C LEU A 434 0.80 17.86 -30.75
N LEU A 435 1.62 18.02 -31.80
CA LEU A 435 1.55 17.16 -32.99
C LEU A 435 1.93 15.71 -32.67
N ARG A 436 2.93 15.49 -31.82
CA ARG A 436 3.30 14.14 -31.36
C ARG A 436 2.15 13.49 -30.60
N TYR A 437 1.47 14.25 -29.73
CA TYR A 437 0.32 13.74 -28.97
C TYR A 437 -0.85 13.40 -29.89
N LEU A 438 -1.17 14.30 -30.80
CA LEU A 438 -2.20 14.07 -31.83
C LEU A 438 -1.89 12.86 -32.72
N TYR A 439 -0.65 12.71 -33.15
CA TYR A 439 -0.21 11.56 -33.94
C TYR A 439 -0.41 10.23 -33.17
N ARG A 440 -0.05 10.21 -31.88
CA ARG A 440 -0.28 9.03 -31.03
C ARG A 440 -1.76 8.66 -30.95
N THR A 441 -2.62 9.66 -30.73
CA THR A 441 -4.07 9.46 -30.62
C THR A 441 -4.67 8.90 -31.93
N LEU A 442 -4.20 9.39 -33.07
CA LEU A 442 -4.72 8.98 -34.38
C LEU A 442 -4.16 7.65 -34.87
N ARG A 443 -3.00 7.22 -34.38
CA ARG A 443 -2.30 6.05 -34.91
C ARG A 443 -3.10 4.75 -34.78
N ALA A 444 -3.75 4.52 -33.65
CA ALA A 444 -4.57 3.33 -33.46
C ALA A 444 -5.76 3.29 -34.42
N HIS A 445 -6.30 4.45 -34.81
CA HIS A 445 -7.37 4.53 -35.79
C HIS A 445 -6.90 4.26 -37.24
N ARG A 446 -5.62 4.38 -37.52
CA ARG A 446 -5.10 4.09 -38.87
C ARG A 446 -5.31 2.62 -39.29
N VAL A 447 -5.05 1.69 -38.34
CA VAL A 447 -5.31 0.26 -38.57
C VAL A 447 -6.80 -0.03 -38.75
N LEU A 448 -7.66 0.78 -38.11
CA LEU A 448 -9.11 0.63 -38.18
C LEU A 448 -9.74 1.29 -39.40
N SER A 449 -9.02 2.14 -40.10
CA SER A 449 -9.50 2.88 -41.29
C SER A 449 -9.12 2.22 -42.62
N THR A 450 -8.10 1.36 -42.61
CA THR A 450 -7.69 0.54 -43.76
C THR A 450 -8.37 -0.80 -43.76
#